data_53070051651829c1744d4cad72f99fb1
#
_entry.id   53070051651829c1744d4cad72f99fb1
#
_cell.length_a   1.000
_cell.length_b   1.000
_cell.length_c   1.000
_cell.angle_alpha   90.00
_cell.angle_beta   90.00
_cell.angle_gamma   90.00
#
_symmetry.space_group_name_H-M   'P 1'
#
loop_
_entity.id
_entity.type
_entity.pdbx_description
1 polymer ?
#
loop_
_entity_poly.entity_id
_entity_poly.type
_entity_poly.pdbx_seq_one_letter_code
_entity_poly.pdbx_strand_id
1 'polypeptide(L)'
;MSTHVVIYTMQSCPHCVDFKKMLQTEGIDFVDRDIEKNEEEYQIFVEVTQNDYVPAVLIIEEGVEKHKSFLYAPDRDYNELTEAVAIIKKHLA
;
A
#
# COMPACT_ATOMS: atom_id res chain seq x y z
N MET A 1 -10.55 16.40 -5.50
CA MET A 1 -9.36 15.54 -5.38
C MET A 1 -9.68 14.30 -4.56
N SER A 2 -9.19 13.16 -4.99
CA SER A 2 -9.42 11.87 -4.34
C SER A 2 -8.11 11.19 -4.03
N THR A 3 -8.05 10.51 -2.89
CA THR A 3 -6.90 9.71 -2.52
C THR A 3 -7.33 8.27 -2.39
N HIS A 4 -6.66 7.38 -3.13
CA HIS A 4 -6.94 5.95 -3.13
C HIS A 4 -5.78 5.21 -2.49
N VAL A 5 -6.08 4.33 -1.57
CA VAL A 5 -5.08 3.51 -0.88
C VAL A 5 -5.20 2.08 -1.40
N VAL A 6 -4.12 1.58 -1.97
CA VAL A 6 -4.04 0.19 -2.44
C VAL A 6 -2.96 -0.50 -1.62
N ILE A 7 -3.26 -1.69 -1.13
CA ILE A 7 -2.25 -2.49 -0.44
C ILE A 7 -2.05 -3.80 -1.19
N TYR A 8 -0.79 -4.18 -1.34
CA TYR A 8 -0.43 -5.46 -1.95
C TYR A 8 -0.17 -6.47 -0.84
N THR A 9 -0.86 -7.58 -0.93
CA THR A 9 -0.82 -8.63 0.08
C THR A 9 -0.68 -10.00 -0.56
N MET A 10 -0.45 -11.01 0.25
CA MET A 10 -0.50 -12.39 -0.22
C MET A 10 -1.19 -13.26 0.81
N GLN A 11 -1.64 -14.44 0.39
CA GLN A 11 -2.23 -15.39 1.30
C GLN A 11 -1.15 -15.91 2.25
N SER A 12 -1.56 -16.32 3.45
CA SER A 12 -0.65 -16.83 4.47
C SER A 12 0.41 -15.82 4.92
N CYS A 13 0.08 -14.53 4.87
CA CYS A 13 0.96 -13.46 5.31
C CYS A 13 0.41 -12.87 6.62
N PRO A 14 1.00 -13.23 7.79
CA PRO A 14 0.51 -12.68 9.06
C PRO A 14 0.60 -11.16 9.15
N HIS A 15 1.67 -10.58 8.61
CA HIS A 15 1.83 -9.13 8.61
C HIS A 15 0.76 -8.44 7.76
N CYS A 16 0.35 -9.08 6.66
CA CYS A 16 -0.73 -8.54 5.82
C CYS A 16 -2.06 -8.53 6.56
N VAL A 17 -2.35 -9.60 7.31
CA VAL A 17 -3.56 -9.68 8.14
C VAL A 17 -3.56 -8.58 9.19
N ASP A 18 -2.44 -8.41 9.88
CA ASP A 18 -2.30 -7.40 10.92
C ASP A 18 -2.45 -5.99 10.33
N PHE A 19 -1.85 -5.74 9.18
CA PHE A 19 -1.91 -4.44 8.54
C PHE A 19 -3.35 -4.08 8.16
N LYS A 20 -4.09 -5.02 7.58
CA LYS A 20 -5.50 -4.80 7.25
C LYS A 20 -6.33 -4.46 8.48
N LYS A 21 -6.09 -5.16 9.59
CA LYS A 21 -6.78 -4.87 10.85
C LYS A 21 -6.44 -3.47 11.37
N MET A 22 -5.19 -3.07 11.28
CA MET A 22 -4.76 -1.73 11.70
C MET A 22 -5.46 -0.65 10.89
N LEU A 23 -5.54 -0.82 9.57
CA LEU A 23 -6.21 0.13 8.69
C LEU A 23 -7.71 0.21 9.00
N GLN A 24 -8.35 -0.93 9.23
CA GLN A 24 -9.76 -0.99 9.61
C GLN A 24 -10.02 -0.28 10.93
N THR A 25 -9.15 -0.50 11.92
CA THR A 25 -9.25 0.15 13.23
C THR A 25 -9.14 1.67 13.11
N GLU A 26 -8.30 2.15 12.20
CA GLU A 26 -8.11 3.58 11.97
C GLU A 26 -9.17 4.18 11.04
N GLY A 27 -10.12 3.38 10.57
CA GLY A 27 -11.17 3.86 9.68
C GLY A 27 -10.68 4.23 8.29
N ILE A 28 -9.58 3.63 7.85
CA ILE A 28 -8.99 3.92 6.54
C ILE A 28 -9.53 2.92 5.52
N ASP A 29 -10.15 3.44 4.46
CA ASP A 29 -10.59 2.61 3.34
C ASP A 29 -9.38 2.26 2.45
N PHE A 30 -9.35 1.03 1.98
CA PHE A 30 -8.27 0.56 1.13
C PHE A 30 -8.76 -0.52 0.18
N VAL A 31 -8.02 -0.70 -0.91
CA VAL A 31 -8.22 -1.81 -1.83
C VAL A 31 -7.13 -2.85 -1.54
N ASP A 32 -7.54 -4.07 -1.27
CA ASP A 32 -6.63 -5.18 -1.01
C ASP A 32 -6.37 -5.91 -2.32
N ARG A 33 -5.13 -5.91 -2.78
CA ARG A 33 -4.73 -6.59 -4.02
C ARG A 33 -3.80 -7.74 -3.69
N ASP A 34 -4.31 -8.96 -3.86
CA ASP A 34 -3.53 -10.17 -3.70
C ASP A 34 -2.52 -10.24 -4.86
N ILE A 35 -1.23 -10.35 -4.55
CA ILE A 35 -0.19 -10.32 -5.57
C ILE A 35 -0.24 -11.53 -6.52
N GLU A 36 -0.81 -12.65 -6.08
CA GLU A 36 -0.96 -13.82 -6.94
C GLU A 36 -2.05 -13.63 -7.99
N LYS A 37 -3.03 -12.77 -7.70
CA LYS A 37 -4.13 -12.46 -8.62
C LYS A 37 -3.86 -11.20 -9.46
N ASN A 38 -2.83 -10.43 -9.10
CA ASN A 38 -2.49 -9.16 -9.75
C ASN A 38 -1.00 -9.12 -10.10
N GLU A 39 -0.50 -10.21 -10.66
CA GLU A 39 0.93 -10.40 -10.88
C GLU A 39 1.57 -9.32 -11.75
N GLU A 40 0.92 -8.96 -12.86
CA GLU A 40 1.49 -7.95 -13.78
C GLU A 40 1.62 -6.59 -13.10
N GLU A 41 0.59 -6.18 -12.38
CA GLU A 41 0.58 -4.92 -11.65
C GLU A 41 1.66 -4.92 -10.57
N TYR A 42 1.73 -6.01 -9.82
CA TYR A 42 2.69 -6.11 -8.73
C TYR A 42 4.13 -6.15 -9.25
N GLN A 43 4.34 -6.79 -10.40
CA GLN A 43 5.68 -6.86 -10.99
C GLN A 43 6.22 -5.46 -11.33
N ILE A 44 5.36 -4.57 -11.81
CA ILE A 44 5.73 -3.17 -12.06
C ILE A 44 6.14 -2.50 -10.74
N PHE A 45 5.39 -2.74 -9.68
CA PHE A 45 5.70 -2.21 -8.35
C PHE A 45 7.08 -2.69 -7.88
N VAL A 46 7.37 -3.98 -8.05
CA VAL A 46 8.66 -4.58 -7.69
C VAL A 46 9.80 -3.94 -8.49
N GLU A 47 9.60 -3.76 -9.78
CA GLU A 47 10.63 -3.15 -10.64
C GLU A 47 10.95 -1.72 -10.22
N VAL A 48 9.94 -0.94 -9.90
CA VAL A 48 10.13 0.46 -9.49
C VAL A 48 10.77 0.57 -8.11
N THR A 49 10.30 -0.23 -7.16
CA THR A 49 10.78 -0.13 -5.77
C THR A 49 12.02 -0.97 -5.50
N GLN A 50 12.33 -1.94 -6.37
CA GLN A 50 13.40 -2.92 -6.15
C GLN A 50 13.18 -3.70 -4.86
N ASN A 51 11.90 -4.02 -4.57
CA ASN A 51 11.50 -4.64 -3.32
C ASN A 51 10.27 -5.51 -3.58
N ASP A 52 10.31 -6.76 -3.12
CA ASP A 52 9.21 -7.71 -3.29
C ASP A 52 8.59 -8.15 -1.96
N TYR A 53 8.80 -7.39 -0.91
CA TYR A 53 8.17 -7.70 0.38
C TYR A 53 6.74 -7.17 0.45
N VAL A 54 5.89 -7.88 1.19
CA VAL A 54 4.52 -7.48 1.47
C VAL A 54 4.30 -7.45 2.98
N PRO A 55 3.37 -6.65 3.48
CA PRO A 55 2.45 -5.78 2.74
C PRO A 55 3.14 -4.53 2.19
N ALA A 56 2.78 -4.15 0.98
CA ALA A 56 3.29 -2.94 0.33
C ALA A 56 2.13 -1.98 0.06
N VAL A 57 2.44 -0.70 -0.13
CA VAL A 57 1.43 0.34 -0.23
C VAL A 57 1.59 1.14 -1.52
N LEU A 58 0.48 1.38 -2.19
CA LEU A 58 0.41 2.29 -3.33
C LEU A 58 -0.65 3.33 -3.01
N ILE A 59 -0.26 4.60 -3.04
CA ILE A 59 -1.19 5.71 -2.84
C ILE A 59 -1.37 6.42 -4.17
N ILE A 60 -2.62 6.60 -4.59
CA ILE A 60 -2.94 7.33 -5.81
C ILE A 60 -3.70 8.59 -5.42
N GLU A 61 -3.12 9.76 -5.69
CA GLU A 61 -3.77 11.04 -5.46
C GLU A 61 -4.25 11.60 -6.80
N GLU A 62 -5.56 11.65 -6.98
CA GLU A 62 -6.16 12.16 -8.20
C GLU A 62 -6.44 13.66 -8.10
N GLY A 63 -5.86 14.44 -9.01
CA GLY A 63 -6.14 15.86 -9.15
C GLY A 63 -7.02 16.12 -10.36
N VAL A 64 -7.22 17.40 -10.68
CA VAL A 64 -8.13 17.83 -11.75
C VAL A 64 -7.62 17.37 -13.13
N GLU A 65 -6.33 17.47 -13.37
CA GLU A 65 -5.73 17.14 -14.66
C GLU A 65 -4.71 16.00 -14.59
N LYS A 66 -4.24 15.69 -13.41
CA LYS A 66 -3.16 14.72 -13.20
C LYS A 66 -3.45 13.86 -12.00
N HIS A 67 -2.87 12.68 -12.00
CA HIS A 67 -2.80 11.88 -10.78
C HIS A 67 -1.33 11.60 -10.47
N LYS A 68 -1.05 11.38 -9.19
CA LYS A 68 0.29 11.03 -8.71
C LYS A 68 0.21 9.71 -7.99
N SER A 69 1.22 8.88 -8.20
CA SER A 69 1.34 7.58 -7.54
C SER A 69 2.54 7.60 -6.61
N PHE A 70 2.35 7.11 -5.39
CA PHE A 70 3.40 7.03 -4.39
C PHE A 70 3.52 5.57 -3.96
N LEU A 71 4.70 5.01 -4.09
CA LEU A 71 4.97 3.61 -3.80
C LEU A 71 5.81 3.49 -2.54
N TYR A 72 5.31 2.70 -1.59
CA TYR A 72 6.00 2.49 -0.31
C TYR A 72 6.18 1.00 -0.07
N ALA A 73 7.41 0.59 0.19
CA ALA A 73 7.77 -0.80 0.35
C ALA A 73 8.43 -1.05 1.71
N PRO A 74 8.23 -2.24 2.29
CA PRO A 74 8.89 -2.61 3.55
C PRO A 74 10.41 -2.56 3.41
N ASP A 75 11.08 -2.22 4.49
CA ASP A 75 12.55 -2.09 4.60
C ASP A 75 13.14 -0.95 3.78
N ARG A 76 12.40 -0.42 2.83
CA ARG A 76 12.83 0.72 2.04
C ARG A 76 12.25 2.01 2.61
N ASP A 77 10.94 2.01 2.86
CA ASP A 77 10.20 3.21 3.27
C ASP A 77 9.68 3.14 4.70
N TYR A 78 9.51 1.94 5.23
CA TYR A 78 9.09 1.73 6.61
C TYR A 78 9.56 0.36 7.08
N ASN A 79 9.78 0.24 8.39
CA ASN A 79 10.18 -1.02 9.01
C ASN A 79 9.04 -1.67 9.77
N GLU A 80 8.13 -0.86 10.31
CA GLU A 80 7.01 -1.35 11.09
C GLU A 80 5.69 -0.91 10.48
N LEU A 81 4.64 -1.73 10.71
CA LEU A 81 3.32 -1.45 10.16
C LEU A 81 2.74 -0.13 10.66
N THR A 82 3.05 0.25 11.90
CA THR A 82 2.63 1.54 12.44
C THR A 82 3.19 2.71 11.65
N GLU A 83 4.41 2.57 11.14
CA GLU A 83 5.02 3.58 10.29
C GLU A 83 4.30 3.67 8.95
N ALA A 84 3.93 2.53 8.38
CA ALA A 84 3.17 2.49 7.13
C ALA A 84 1.80 3.17 7.29
N VAL A 85 1.12 2.92 8.41
CA VAL A 85 -0.15 3.58 8.71
C VAL A 85 0.04 5.09 8.81
N ALA A 86 1.12 5.55 9.45
CA ALA A 86 1.41 6.97 9.58
C ALA A 86 1.64 7.64 8.21
N ILE A 87 2.33 6.94 7.30
CA ILE A 87 2.54 7.42 5.93
C ILE A 87 1.20 7.60 5.22
N ILE A 88 0.32 6.60 5.32
CA ILE A 88 -1.00 6.65 4.69
C ILE A 88 -1.80 7.83 5.25
N LYS A 89 -1.79 8.03 6.56
CA LYS A 89 -2.52 9.12 7.21
C LYS A 89 -2.09 10.49 6.70
N LYS A 90 -0.80 10.67 6.41
CA LYS A 90 -0.30 11.93 5.86
C LYS A 90 -0.91 12.23 4.50
N HIS A 91 -1.12 11.22 3.67
CA HIS A 91 -1.77 11.40 2.38
C HIS A 91 -3.25 11.70 2.50
N LEU A 92 -3.89 11.20 3.55
CA LEU A 92 -5.33 11.39 3.77
C LEU A 92 -5.67 12.68 4.52
N ALA A 93 -4.66 13.32 5.09
CA ALA A 93 -4.85 14.54 5.86
C ALA A 93 -5.19 15.75 4.98
#